data_7aae8606e91b5fcf70a1e0cfc0a4a063
#
_entry.id   7aae8606e91b5fcf70a1e0cfc0a4a063
#
_cell.length_a   1.000
_cell.length_b   1.000
_cell.length_c   1.000
_cell.angle_alpha   90.00
_cell.angle_beta   90.00
_cell.angle_gamma   90.00
#
_symmetry.space_group_name_H-M   'P 1'
#
loop_
_entity.id
_entity.type
_entity.pdbx_description
1 polymer ?
#
loop_
_entity_poly.entity_id
_entity_poly.type
_entity_poly.pdbx_seq_one_letter_code
_entity_poly.pdbx_strand_id
1 'polypeptide(L)'
;MIKEKANALGKAAGGKAVLSYEVTMNRPTLFSVILKAEGDRTVYGGLNLDVSGGKALEDQDLLYTNSAEYAKYLQGKEYVFAENGIRVASAPEGPLDTMVPYTQLVKAINVAEGARLLTSYKLDSAAEDMTLDLKPGELVALYMEANPTSGNQWVLVDQSSQPGFANLGHSFTLPLLNPTGQAGSPGVTILFASFTQPGDYQVKAVYAKTMAAPLRERVFKFKVR
;
A
#
# COMPACT_ATOMS: atom_id res chain seq x y z
N MET A 1 -8.21 17.85 12.25
CA MET A 1 -8.51 16.84 11.22
C MET A 1 -9.65 15.89 11.62
N ILE A 2 -9.48 14.89 12.53
CA ILE A 2 -10.59 13.96 12.89
C ILE A 2 -11.80 14.71 13.43
N LYS A 3 -11.62 15.62 14.40
CA LYS A 3 -12.69 16.42 14.99
C LYS A 3 -13.42 17.29 13.95
N GLU A 4 -12.71 17.84 13.01
CA GLU A 4 -13.29 18.69 11.94
C GLU A 4 -14.14 17.85 10.99
N LYS A 5 -13.62 16.69 10.52
CA LYS A 5 -14.39 15.75 9.68
C LYS A 5 -15.63 15.24 10.43
N ALA A 6 -15.49 14.87 11.71
CA ALA A 6 -16.61 14.43 12.55
C ALA A 6 -17.68 15.53 12.71
N ASN A 7 -17.27 16.76 12.95
CA ASN A 7 -18.20 17.89 13.04
C ASN A 7 -18.93 18.16 11.72
N ALA A 8 -18.21 18.05 10.59
CA ALA A 8 -18.81 18.20 9.26
C ALA A 8 -19.87 17.11 8.99
N LEU A 9 -19.56 15.85 9.31
CA LEU A 9 -20.50 14.74 9.18
C LEU A 9 -21.71 14.91 10.12
N GLY A 10 -21.50 15.33 11.37
CA GLY A 10 -22.59 15.60 12.30
C GLY A 10 -23.56 16.67 11.79
N LYS A 11 -23.04 17.74 11.19
CA LYS A 11 -23.87 18.76 10.52
C LYS A 11 -24.62 18.20 9.31
N ALA A 12 -23.96 17.37 8.49
CA ALA A 12 -24.56 16.72 7.33
C ALA A 12 -25.66 15.72 7.71
N ALA A 13 -25.52 15.02 8.83
CA ALA A 13 -26.52 14.09 9.34
C ALA A 13 -27.80 14.80 9.81
N GLY A 14 -27.71 16.05 10.25
CA GLY A 14 -28.84 16.82 10.78
C GLY A 14 -29.20 16.46 12.22
N GLY A 15 -30.10 17.26 12.84
CA GLY A 15 -30.60 17.02 14.19
C GLY A 15 -29.48 16.92 15.26
N LYS A 16 -29.74 16.10 16.29
CA LYS A 16 -28.73 15.72 17.30
C LYS A 16 -28.00 14.46 16.84
N ALA A 17 -26.98 14.62 16.01
CA ALA A 17 -26.25 13.48 15.47
C ALA A 17 -25.41 12.77 16.55
N VAL A 18 -25.49 11.42 16.55
CA VAL A 18 -24.59 10.53 17.30
C VAL A 18 -23.43 10.15 16.39
N LEU A 19 -22.21 10.33 16.88
CA LEU A 19 -20.98 9.99 16.15
C LEU A 19 -20.40 8.67 16.65
N SER A 20 -20.04 7.81 15.72
CA SER A 20 -19.28 6.60 15.96
C SER A 20 -18.14 6.45 14.96
N TYR A 21 -17.21 5.56 15.20
CA TYR A 21 -16.07 5.34 14.31
C TYR A 21 -15.63 3.87 14.29
N GLU A 22 -14.99 3.49 13.19
CA GLU A 22 -14.31 2.21 13.02
C GLU A 22 -12.90 2.47 12.51
N VAL A 23 -11.89 1.97 13.23
CA VAL A 23 -10.49 2.04 12.79
C VAL A 23 -10.23 0.88 11.84
N THR A 24 -9.86 1.18 10.61
CA THR A 24 -9.60 0.20 9.55
C THR A 24 -8.11 -0.09 9.36
N MET A 25 -7.25 0.85 9.75
CA MET A 25 -5.80 0.68 9.80
C MET A 25 -5.21 1.53 10.94
N ASN A 26 -4.32 0.92 11.72
CA ASN A 26 -3.62 1.58 12.81
C ASN A 26 -2.15 1.16 12.82
N ARG A 27 -1.32 1.90 12.08
CA ARG A 27 0.12 1.66 11.94
C ARG A 27 0.90 2.91 12.37
N PRO A 28 2.18 2.79 12.70
CA PRO A 28 3.01 3.94 13.04
C PRO A 28 3.08 5.01 11.94
N THR A 29 2.85 4.61 10.69
CA THR A 29 2.94 5.49 9.50
C THR A 29 1.59 5.92 8.97
N LEU A 30 0.55 5.09 9.12
CA LEU A 30 -0.77 5.32 8.55
C LEU A 30 -1.87 4.98 9.56
N PHE A 31 -2.77 5.93 9.75
CA PHE A 31 -4.02 5.72 10.49
C PHE A 31 -5.21 5.96 9.56
N SER A 32 -6.12 5.00 9.48
CA SER A 32 -7.33 5.12 8.68
C SER A 32 -8.56 4.80 9.50
N VAL A 33 -9.60 5.62 9.34
CA VAL A 33 -10.82 5.54 10.15
C VAL A 33 -12.05 5.86 9.31
N ILE A 34 -13.10 5.07 9.50
CA ILE A 34 -14.46 5.39 9.04
C ILE A 34 -15.16 6.13 10.17
N LEU A 35 -15.75 7.26 9.85
CA LEU A 35 -16.62 8.03 10.72
C LEU A 35 -18.06 7.83 10.27
N LYS A 36 -18.97 7.65 11.23
CA LYS A 36 -20.42 7.54 11.00
C LYS A 36 -21.12 8.57 11.85
N ALA A 37 -22.05 9.30 11.26
CA ALA A 37 -22.95 10.22 11.98
C ALA A 37 -24.41 9.78 11.74
N GLU A 38 -25.15 9.57 12.82
CA GLU A 38 -26.55 9.19 12.82
C GLU A 38 -27.40 10.30 13.43
N GLY A 39 -28.17 10.99 12.61
CA GLY A 39 -29.10 12.06 12.99
C GLY A 39 -30.42 11.89 12.24
N ASP A 40 -30.88 12.95 11.57
CA ASP A 40 -32.06 12.87 10.69
C ASP A 40 -31.82 11.92 9.51
N ARG A 41 -30.55 11.76 9.13
CA ARG A 41 -30.07 10.71 8.21
C ARG A 41 -28.72 10.15 8.69
N THR A 42 -28.35 9.00 8.18
CA THR A 42 -27.02 8.42 8.42
C THR A 42 -26.08 8.83 7.29
N VAL A 43 -24.91 9.34 7.66
CA VAL A 43 -23.83 9.70 6.73
C VAL A 43 -22.51 9.11 7.18
N TYR A 44 -21.68 8.75 6.21
CA TYR A 44 -20.36 8.18 6.43
C TYR A 44 -19.27 9.04 5.79
N GLY A 45 -18.06 8.96 6.31
CA GLY A 45 -16.91 9.60 5.72
C GLY A 45 -15.62 8.87 6.11
N GLY A 46 -14.70 8.81 5.18
CA GLY A 46 -13.38 8.25 5.40
C GLY A 46 -12.36 9.32 5.79
N LEU A 47 -11.35 8.93 6.56
CA LEU A 47 -10.19 9.76 6.82
C LEU A 47 -8.94 8.89 6.87
N ASN A 48 -7.93 9.27 6.09
CA ASN A 48 -6.62 8.64 6.03
C ASN A 48 -5.58 9.67 6.48
N LEU A 49 -4.74 9.31 7.45
CA LEU A 49 -3.74 10.20 8.02
C LEU A 49 -2.34 9.60 7.84
N ASP A 50 -1.43 10.35 7.25
CA ASP A 50 0.01 10.11 7.39
C ASP A 50 0.42 10.53 8.80
N VAL A 51 0.62 9.54 9.67
CA VAL A 51 0.98 9.79 11.08
C VAL A 51 2.38 10.38 11.18
N SER A 52 3.30 9.94 10.34
CA SER A 52 4.68 10.43 10.33
C SER A 52 4.79 11.85 9.76
N GLY A 53 3.96 12.18 8.77
CA GLY A 53 3.88 13.51 8.16
C GLY A 53 2.95 14.48 8.87
N GLY A 54 2.13 13.98 9.82
CA GLY A 54 1.18 14.82 10.60
C GLY A 54 0.06 15.45 9.77
N LYS A 55 -0.32 14.83 8.63
CA LYS A 55 -1.32 15.38 7.69
C LYS A 55 -2.38 14.37 7.27
N ALA A 56 -3.55 14.89 6.87
CA ALA A 56 -4.49 14.07 6.11
C ALA A 56 -3.91 13.76 4.73
N LEU A 57 -4.12 12.53 4.27
CA LEU A 57 -3.73 12.12 2.92
C LEU A 57 -4.80 12.57 1.92
N GLU A 58 -4.33 13.17 0.85
CA GLU A 58 -5.08 13.38 -0.37
C GLU A 58 -4.79 12.25 -1.37
N ASP A 59 -5.64 12.10 -2.38
CA ASP A 59 -5.51 10.99 -3.36
C ASP A 59 -4.12 10.92 -3.99
N GLN A 60 -3.57 12.06 -4.42
CA GLN A 60 -2.26 12.15 -5.06
C GLN A 60 -1.07 11.88 -4.14
N ASP A 61 -1.26 11.87 -2.83
CA ASP A 61 -0.17 11.55 -1.89
C ASP A 61 0.24 10.08 -1.98
N LEU A 62 -0.72 9.19 -2.32
CA LEU A 62 -0.50 7.75 -2.31
C LEU A 62 -0.93 7.06 -3.61
N LEU A 63 -1.74 7.72 -4.44
CA LEU A 63 -2.34 7.12 -5.61
C LEU A 63 -1.98 7.87 -6.90
N TYR A 64 -1.80 7.12 -7.97
CA TYR A 64 -1.75 7.66 -9.33
C TYR A 64 -3.17 7.91 -9.83
N THR A 65 -3.67 9.14 -9.66
CA THR A 65 -5.06 9.53 -9.96
C THR A 65 -5.41 9.50 -11.45
N ASN A 66 -4.41 9.38 -12.32
CA ASN A 66 -4.58 9.22 -13.77
C ASN A 66 -4.61 7.74 -14.21
N SER A 67 -4.52 6.77 -13.29
CA SER A 67 -4.59 5.35 -13.64
C SER A 67 -6.02 4.90 -13.91
N ALA A 68 -6.16 3.87 -14.76
CA ALA A 68 -7.47 3.27 -15.06
C ALA A 68 -8.10 2.61 -13.81
N GLU A 69 -7.28 2.02 -12.96
CA GLU A 69 -7.73 1.39 -11.71
C GLU A 69 -8.26 2.44 -10.73
N TYR A 70 -7.60 3.60 -10.57
CA TYR A 70 -8.11 4.69 -9.76
C TYR A 70 -9.46 5.16 -10.30
N ALA A 71 -9.56 5.44 -11.59
CA ALA A 71 -10.80 5.89 -12.23
C ALA A 71 -11.95 4.89 -12.02
N LYS A 72 -11.65 3.59 -12.12
CA LYS A 72 -12.64 2.52 -11.97
C LYS A 72 -13.15 2.37 -10.54
N TYR A 73 -12.27 2.40 -9.55
CA TYR A 73 -12.59 1.97 -8.20
C TYR A 73 -12.76 3.11 -7.21
N LEU A 74 -12.01 4.22 -7.36
CA LEU A 74 -11.85 5.24 -6.33
C LEU A 74 -12.33 6.63 -6.73
N GLN A 75 -12.29 6.99 -8.01
CA GLN A 75 -12.58 8.34 -8.46
C GLN A 75 -13.96 8.83 -8.00
N GLY A 76 -13.97 9.96 -7.30
CA GLY A 76 -15.19 10.59 -6.79
C GLY A 76 -15.87 9.86 -5.63
N LYS A 77 -15.19 8.89 -5.01
CA LYS A 77 -15.73 8.12 -3.88
C LYS A 77 -14.96 8.40 -2.61
N GLU A 78 -15.65 8.37 -1.48
CA GLU A 78 -15.01 8.30 -0.16
C GLU A 78 -14.39 6.91 0.03
N TYR A 79 -13.18 6.85 0.59
CA TYR A 79 -12.51 5.59 0.86
C TYR A 79 -11.56 5.68 2.06
N VAL A 80 -11.22 4.53 2.62
CA VAL A 80 -10.18 4.37 3.65
C VAL A 80 -9.31 3.15 3.35
N PHE A 81 -8.04 3.22 3.75
CA PHE A 81 -7.14 2.08 3.70
C PHE A 81 -7.48 1.07 4.80
N ALA A 82 -7.32 -0.21 4.48
CA ALA A 82 -7.47 -1.34 5.38
C ALA A 82 -6.29 -2.31 5.19
N GLU A 83 -6.17 -3.32 6.04
CA GLU A 83 -5.00 -4.22 6.04
C GLU A 83 -4.80 -4.96 4.71
N ASN A 84 -5.87 -5.30 4.00
CA ASN A 84 -5.83 -6.11 2.78
C ASN A 84 -6.41 -5.42 1.53
N GLY A 85 -6.66 -4.11 1.61
CA GLY A 85 -7.24 -3.36 0.49
C GLY A 85 -7.72 -1.97 0.90
N ILE A 86 -8.59 -1.41 0.08
CA ILE A 86 -9.24 -0.12 0.30
C ILE A 86 -10.74 -0.37 0.46
N ARG A 87 -11.34 0.14 1.53
CA ARG A 87 -12.80 0.16 1.70
C ARG A 87 -13.37 1.42 1.08
N VAL A 88 -14.33 1.24 0.19
CA VAL A 88 -14.88 2.30 -0.66
C VAL A 88 -16.38 2.44 -0.40
N ALA A 89 -16.86 3.67 -0.42
CA ALA A 89 -18.28 3.94 -0.35
C ALA A 89 -19.02 3.43 -1.60
N SER A 90 -20.10 2.67 -1.39
CA SER A 90 -20.96 2.18 -2.46
C SER A 90 -21.83 3.30 -3.07
N ALA A 91 -22.06 4.39 -2.35
CA ALA A 91 -22.80 5.58 -2.78
C ALA A 91 -22.22 6.83 -2.09
N PRO A 92 -22.49 8.05 -2.59
CA PRO A 92 -22.12 9.29 -1.90
C PRO A 92 -22.67 9.30 -0.47
N GLU A 93 -21.78 9.62 0.49
CA GLU A 93 -22.10 9.62 1.94
C GLU A 93 -22.60 8.27 2.49
N GLY A 94 -22.56 7.20 1.67
CA GLY A 94 -22.93 5.84 2.05
C GLY A 94 -21.87 5.10 2.84
N PRO A 95 -22.20 3.86 3.30
CA PRO A 95 -21.24 3.04 4.05
C PRO A 95 -20.02 2.67 3.19
N LEU A 96 -18.85 2.65 3.83
CA LEU A 96 -17.59 2.23 3.20
C LEU A 96 -17.44 0.71 3.39
N ASP A 97 -18.28 -0.06 2.71
CA ASP A 97 -18.43 -1.51 2.87
C ASP A 97 -17.87 -2.33 1.69
N THR A 98 -17.59 -1.68 0.56
CA THR A 98 -17.04 -2.35 -0.61
C THR A 98 -15.53 -2.47 -0.50
N MET A 99 -15.01 -3.69 -0.41
CA MET A 99 -13.57 -3.96 -0.35
C MET A 99 -12.99 -4.06 -1.77
N VAL A 100 -11.99 -3.24 -2.06
CA VAL A 100 -11.15 -3.32 -3.27
C VAL A 100 -9.77 -3.81 -2.85
N PRO A 101 -9.40 -5.06 -3.13
CA PRO A 101 -8.09 -5.60 -2.78
C PRO A 101 -6.94 -4.83 -3.43
N TYR A 102 -5.79 -4.73 -2.76
CA TYR A 102 -4.60 -4.06 -3.31
C TYR A 102 -4.16 -4.64 -4.66
N THR A 103 -4.40 -5.92 -4.91
CA THR A 103 -4.10 -6.59 -6.18
C THR A 103 -4.91 -6.05 -7.37
N GLN A 104 -6.04 -5.38 -7.12
CA GLN A 104 -6.83 -4.68 -8.14
C GLN A 104 -6.42 -3.22 -8.33
N LEU A 105 -5.44 -2.74 -7.55
CA LEU A 105 -5.01 -1.34 -7.53
C LEU A 105 -3.51 -1.19 -7.88
N VAL A 106 -2.93 -2.22 -8.50
CA VAL A 106 -1.48 -2.31 -8.77
C VAL A 106 -0.94 -1.06 -9.47
N LYS A 107 -1.65 -0.55 -10.48
CA LYS A 107 -1.24 0.65 -11.22
C LYS A 107 -1.76 1.96 -10.60
N ALA A 108 -2.63 1.86 -9.60
CA ALA A 108 -3.13 3.03 -8.89
C ALA A 108 -2.25 3.41 -7.71
N ILE A 109 -1.55 2.46 -7.08
CA ILE A 109 -0.72 2.73 -5.91
C ILE A 109 0.65 3.25 -6.34
N ASN A 110 1.06 4.39 -5.80
CA ASN A 110 2.44 4.84 -5.86
C ASN A 110 3.31 3.89 -5.02
N VAL A 111 4.18 3.13 -5.67
CA VAL A 111 4.96 2.05 -5.02
C VAL A 111 5.84 2.58 -3.89
N ALA A 112 6.50 3.72 -4.06
CA ALA A 112 7.37 4.29 -3.02
C ALA A 112 6.59 4.71 -1.78
N GLU A 113 5.48 5.43 -1.96
CA GLU A 113 4.62 5.88 -0.87
C GLU A 113 3.81 4.71 -0.28
N GLY A 114 3.36 3.76 -1.11
CA GLY A 114 2.72 2.52 -0.66
C GLY A 114 3.63 1.70 0.24
N ALA A 115 4.90 1.54 -0.15
CA ALA A 115 5.90 0.87 0.67
C ALA A 115 6.17 1.61 1.98
N ARG A 116 6.14 2.95 1.98
CA ARG A 116 6.33 3.77 3.18
C ARG A 116 5.15 3.67 4.15
N LEU A 117 3.93 3.74 3.63
CA LEU A 117 2.71 3.93 4.44
C LEU A 117 1.94 2.64 4.68
N LEU A 118 1.81 1.76 3.67
CA LEU A 118 0.90 0.63 3.70
C LEU A 118 1.55 -0.68 4.15
N THR A 119 2.90 -0.82 4.13
CA THR A 119 3.51 -2.10 4.45
C THR A 119 3.63 -2.37 5.93
N SER A 120 3.34 -3.61 6.33
CA SER A 120 3.65 -4.12 7.66
C SER A 120 5.14 -4.40 7.81
N TYR A 121 5.79 -4.79 6.72
CA TYR A 121 7.17 -5.29 6.73
C TYR A 121 8.00 -4.61 5.66
N LYS A 122 9.14 -4.08 6.09
CA LYS A 122 10.19 -3.52 5.25
C LYS A 122 11.41 -4.42 5.38
N LEU A 123 11.69 -5.18 4.33
CA LEU A 123 12.76 -6.16 4.32
C LEU A 123 13.90 -5.65 3.44
N ASP A 124 15.10 -5.98 3.82
CA ASP A 124 16.31 -5.78 3.03
C ASP A 124 17.04 -7.10 2.82
N SER A 125 18.25 -7.07 2.32
CA SER A 125 19.06 -8.26 2.09
C SER A 125 19.39 -9.04 3.36
N ALA A 126 19.27 -8.45 4.54
CA ALA A 126 19.51 -9.17 5.81
C ALA A 126 18.35 -10.10 6.19
N ALA A 127 17.18 -9.91 5.58
CA ALA A 127 16.02 -10.79 5.77
C ALA A 127 16.05 -12.04 4.88
N GLU A 128 17.08 -12.21 4.05
CA GLU A 128 17.33 -13.46 3.31
C GLU A 128 17.46 -14.61 4.32
N ASP A 129 16.88 -15.76 4.02
CA ASP A 129 16.78 -16.95 4.87
C ASP A 129 15.82 -16.86 6.08
N MET A 130 15.26 -15.72 6.37
CA MET A 130 14.19 -15.61 7.37
C MET A 130 12.86 -16.06 6.77
N THR A 131 12.01 -16.66 7.60
CA THR A 131 10.61 -16.92 7.25
C THR A 131 9.74 -15.88 7.95
N LEU A 132 8.98 -15.13 7.18
CA LEU A 132 8.09 -14.10 7.69
C LEU A 132 6.64 -14.60 7.72
N ASP A 133 6.00 -14.50 8.88
CA ASP A 133 4.57 -14.80 9.03
C ASP A 133 3.74 -13.60 8.60
N LEU A 134 2.77 -13.83 7.70
CA LEU A 134 1.88 -12.82 7.12
C LEU A 134 0.42 -13.25 7.25
N LYS A 135 -0.46 -12.29 7.20
CA LYS A 135 -1.89 -12.53 6.95
C LYS A 135 -2.21 -12.37 5.45
N PRO A 136 -3.24 -13.06 4.93
CA PRO A 136 -3.69 -12.87 3.56
C PRO A 136 -4.00 -11.40 3.25
N GLY A 137 -3.43 -10.90 2.15
CA GLY A 137 -3.59 -9.52 1.71
C GLY A 137 -2.61 -8.51 2.30
N GLU A 138 -1.82 -8.87 3.31
CA GLU A 138 -0.78 -7.98 3.83
C GLU A 138 0.26 -7.64 2.77
N LEU A 139 0.81 -6.44 2.90
CA LEU A 139 1.76 -5.86 1.95
C LEU A 139 3.18 -5.95 2.49
N VAL A 140 4.10 -6.33 1.61
CA VAL A 140 5.54 -6.44 1.88
C VAL A 140 6.31 -5.55 0.93
N ALA A 141 7.29 -4.82 1.44
CA ALA A 141 8.26 -4.08 0.63
C ALA A 141 9.67 -4.63 0.85
N LEU A 142 10.35 -4.97 -0.24
CA LEU A 142 11.74 -5.40 -0.26
C LEU A 142 12.61 -4.23 -0.76
N TYR A 143 13.55 -3.80 0.06
CA TYR A 143 14.46 -2.70 -0.21
C TYR A 143 15.80 -3.26 -0.68
N MET A 144 16.06 -3.20 -1.98
CA MET A 144 17.19 -3.83 -2.63
C MET A 144 18.15 -2.78 -3.19
N GLU A 145 19.40 -2.84 -2.77
CA GLU A 145 20.46 -2.00 -3.32
C GLU A 145 20.59 -2.17 -4.84
N ALA A 146 20.55 -1.11 -5.60
CA ALA A 146 20.58 -1.12 -7.06
C ALA A 146 21.39 0.02 -7.64
N ASN A 147 21.96 -0.22 -8.83
CA ASN A 147 22.54 0.81 -9.68
C ASN A 147 21.85 0.79 -11.04
N PRO A 148 20.92 1.71 -11.31
CA PRO A 148 20.14 1.69 -12.56
C PRO A 148 20.99 1.99 -13.80
N THR A 149 22.14 2.65 -13.65
CA THR A 149 23.03 2.97 -14.79
C THR A 149 23.72 1.72 -15.35
N SER A 150 23.73 0.61 -14.60
CA SER A 150 24.23 -0.68 -15.08
C SER A 150 23.32 -1.34 -16.11
N GLY A 151 22.08 -0.85 -16.24
CA GLY A 151 21.01 -1.46 -17.03
C GLY A 151 20.39 -2.71 -16.39
N ASN A 152 20.81 -3.06 -15.16
CA ASN A 152 20.23 -4.16 -14.40
C ASN A 152 19.07 -3.64 -13.53
N GLN A 153 18.08 -4.49 -13.31
CA GLN A 153 16.90 -4.21 -12.50
C GLN A 153 16.61 -5.39 -11.56
N TRP A 154 16.04 -5.09 -10.41
CA TRP A 154 15.47 -6.10 -9.54
C TRP A 154 14.06 -6.46 -10.01
N VAL A 155 13.79 -7.76 -10.10
CA VAL A 155 12.48 -8.32 -10.46
C VAL A 155 12.12 -9.40 -9.45
N LEU A 156 10.85 -9.47 -9.07
CA LEU A 156 10.32 -10.57 -8.24
C LEU A 156 9.84 -11.71 -9.11
N VAL A 157 10.23 -12.92 -8.73
CA VAL A 157 9.80 -14.17 -9.36
C VAL A 157 9.25 -15.10 -8.27
N ASP A 158 7.99 -15.49 -8.40
CA ASP A 158 7.40 -16.51 -7.54
C ASP A 158 7.97 -17.88 -7.88
N GLN A 159 8.45 -18.59 -6.87
CA GLN A 159 9.00 -19.95 -6.99
C GLN A 159 8.13 -21.00 -6.30
N SER A 160 7.08 -20.57 -5.59
CA SER A 160 6.26 -21.47 -4.79
C SER A 160 5.29 -22.31 -5.60
N SER A 161 4.99 -21.94 -6.84
CA SER A 161 3.94 -22.55 -7.69
C SER A 161 2.54 -22.46 -7.05
N GLN A 162 2.38 -21.65 -5.99
CA GLN A 162 1.10 -21.46 -5.31
C GLN A 162 0.36 -20.26 -5.86
N PRO A 163 -0.97 -20.36 -6.05
CA PRO A 163 -1.77 -19.19 -6.39
C PRO A 163 -1.79 -18.20 -5.23
N GLY A 164 -1.87 -16.91 -5.55
CA GLY A 164 -2.04 -15.86 -4.54
C GLY A 164 -0.87 -14.90 -4.38
N PHE A 165 0.30 -15.16 -4.96
CA PHE A 165 1.35 -14.15 -5.07
C PHE A 165 0.94 -13.05 -6.05
N ALA A 166 1.09 -11.80 -5.64
CA ALA A 166 0.85 -10.63 -6.46
C ALA A 166 2.06 -9.69 -6.40
N ASN A 167 2.72 -9.49 -7.56
CA ASN A 167 3.71 -8.45 -7.74
C ASN A 167 2.98 -7.12 -7.96
N LEU A 168 3.12 -6.17 -7.03
CA LEU A 168 2.47 -4.86 -7.06
C LEU A 168 3.36 -3.78 -7.71
N GLY A 169 4.48 -4.18 -8.30
CA GLY A 169 5.38 -3.29 -9.00
C GLY A 169 6.66 -2.98 -8.23
N HIS A 170 7.41 -2.03 -8.79
CA HIS A 170 8.67 -1.57 -8.20
C HIS A 170 8.84 -0.07 -8.41
N SER A 171 9.67 0.53 -7.58
CA SER A 171 10.14 1.91 -7.72
C SER A 171 11.62 1.99 -7.41
N PHE A 172 12.31 2.95 -7.99
CA PHE A 172 13.70 3.25 -7.65
C PHE A 172 13.77 4.61 -6.95
N THR A 173 14.55 4.67 -5.88
CA THR A 173 14.80 5.92 -5.15
C THR A 173 16.30 6.10 -4.90
N LEU A 174 16.76 7.34 -5.00
CA LEU A 174 18.12 7.73 -4.60
C LEU A 174 18.18 7.88 -3.07
N PRO A 175 19.32 7.59 -2.45
CA PRO A 175 19.53 7.90 -1.04
C PRO A 175 19.40 9.41 -0.80
N LEU A 176 18.83 9.77 0.36
CA LEU A 176 18.70 11.18 0.78
C LEU A 176 20.04 11.93 0.81
N LEU A 177 21.15 11.22 1.02
CA LEU A 177 22.51 11.80 1.05
C LEU A 177 23.10 12.10 -0.33
N ASN A 178 22.47 11.64 -1.41
CA ASN A 178 22.87 11.94 -2.79
C ASN A 178 21.67 12.25 -3.70
N PRO A 179 20.91 13.33 -3.41
CA PRO A 179 19.70 13.66 -4.15
C PRO A 179 19.97 14.14 -5.58
N THR A 180 21.20 14.51 -5.92
CA THR A 180 21.57 15.06 -7.23
C THR A 180 21.71 14.00 -8.32
N GLY A 181 21.72 12.71 -7.94
CA GLY A 181 21.64 11.61 -8.90
C GLY A 181 22.77 11.57 -9.91
N GLN A 182 24.02 11.73 -9.47
CA GLN A 182 25.17 11.53 -10.36
C GLN A 182 25.07 10.17 -11.03
N ALA A 183 25.37 10.11 -12.33
CA ALA A 183 25.38 8.85 -13.07
C ALA A 183 26.29 7.83 -12.36
N GLY A 184 25.77 6.62 -12.13
CA GLY A 184 26.48 5.57 -11.39
C GLY A 184 26.27 5.57 -9.88
N SER A 185 25.53 6.51 -9.33
CA SER A 185 25.19 6.49 -7.90
C SER A 185 24.32 5.29 -7.54
N PRO A 186 24.67 4.55 -6.47
CA PRO A 186 23.79 3.51 -5.95
C PRO A 186 22.53 4.13 -5.37
N GLY A 187 21.45 3.39 -5.46
CA GLY A 187 20.16 3.73 -4.86
C GLY A 187 19.48 2.47 -4.36
N VAL A 188 18.19 2.55 -4.12
CA VAL A 188 17.38 1.45 -3.63
C VAL A 188 16.22 1.21 -4.57
N THR A 189 16.08 -0.02 -5.05
CA THR A 189 14.85 -0.48 -5.67
C THR A 189 13.92 -1.01 -4.58
N ILE A 190 12.70 -0.51 -4.55
CA ILE A 190 11.63 -1.00 -3.70
C ILE A 190 10.81 -1.96 -4.55
N LEU A 191 10.72 -3.22 -4.15
CA LEU A 191 9.85 -4.23 -4.74
C LEU A 191 8.66 -4.42 -3.83
N PHE A 192 7.45 -4.40 -4.37
CA PHE A 192 6.23 -4.36 -3.62
C PHE A 192 5.35 -5.56 -3.94
N ALA A 193 4.94 -6.31 -2.93
CA ALA A 193 4.24 -7.57 -3.11
C ALA A 193 3.12 -7.77 -2.08
N SER A 194 2.17 -8.65 -2.42
CA SER A 194 1.12 -9.14 -1.54
C SER A 194 0.88 -10.62 -1.77
N PHE A 195 0.34 -11.28 -0.75
CA PHE A 195 -0.03 -12.70 -0.79
C PHE A 195 -1.50 -12.84 -0.40
N THR A 196 -2.35 -13.20 -1.34
CA THR A 196 -3.81 -13.16 -1.16
C THR A 196 -4.42 -14.43 -0.59
N GLN A 197 -3.65 -15.52 -0.54
CA GLN A 197 -4.11 -16.82 -0.06
C GLN A 197 -3.16 -17.38 1.00
N PRO A 198 -3.65 -18.17 1.96
CA PRO A 198 -2.79 -18.92 2.87
C PRO A 198 -1.86 -19.89 2.12
N GLY A 199 -0.63 -20.06 2.61
CA GLY A 199 0.35 -20.95 2.02
C GLY A 199 1.78 -20.59 2.42
N ASP A 200 2.72 -21.44 2.01
CA ASP A 200 4.16 -21.21 2.15
C ASP A 200 4.72 -20.75 0.79
N TYR A 201 5.27 -19.54 0.75
CA TYR A 201 5.75 -18.90 -0.47
C TYR A 201 7.26 -18.74 -0.45
N GLN A 202 7.87 -18.95 -1.61
CA GLN A 202 9.24 -18.55 -1.88
C GLN A 202 9.25 -17.55 -3.03
N VAL A 203 9.76 -16.36 -2.77
CA VAL A 203 9.88 -15.31 -3.77
C VAL A 203 11.35 -14.99 -3.98
N LYS A 204 11.80 -15.12 -5.21
CA LYS A 204 13.15 -14.77 -5.61
C LYS A 204 13.16 -13.32 -6.11
N ALA A 205 14.00 -12.48 -5.53
CA ALA A 205 14.38 -11.21 -6.13
C ALA A 205 15.63 -11.45 -7.00
N VAL A 206 15.56 -11.07 -8.26
CA VAL A 206 16.62 -11.28 -9.26
C VAL A 206 17.10 -9.93 -9.77
N TYR A 207 18.41 -9.68 -9.67
CA TYR A 207 19.05 -8.50 -10.22
C TYR A 207 19.72 -8.83 -11.54
N ALA A 208 19.14 -8.39 -12.64
CA ALA A 208 19.59 -8.78 -13.96
C ALA A 208 19.29 -7.73 -15.02
N LYS A 209 20.07 -7.73 -16.09
CA LYS A 209 19.72 -7.07 -17.36
C LYS A 209 18.80 -7.95 -18.20
N THR A 210 19.06 -9.25 -18.15
CA THR A 210 18.20 -10.28 -18.73
C THR A 210 18.07 -11.43 -17.74
N MET A 211 16.92 -12.11 -17.70
CA MET A 211 16.67 -13.22 -16.78
C MET A 211 17.57 -14.44 -17.04
N ALA A 212 18.18 -14.52 -18.22
CA ALA A 212 19.08 -15.64 -18.58
C ALA A 212 20.46 -15.56 -17.88
N ALA A 213 20.86 -14.37 -17.39
CA ALA A 213 22.17 -14.17 -16.76
C ALA A 213 22.04 -13.21 -15.55
N PRO A 214 21.51 -13.69 -14.42
CA PRO A 214 21.38 -12.90 -13.24
C PRO A 214 22.74 -12.59 -12.60
N LEU A 215 22.92 -11.35 -12.16
CA LEU A 215 24.12 -10.93 -11.41
C LEU A 215 24.01 -11.23 -9.93
N ARG A 216 22.81 -11.12 -9.37
CA ARG A 216 22.50 -11.39 -7.97
C ARG A 216 21.12 -12.01 -7.86
N GLU A 217 20.96 -12.86 -6.88
CA GLU A 217 19.68 -13.45 -6.51
C GLU A 217 19.53 -13.40 -4.99
N ARG A 218 18.30 -13.22 -4.51
CA ARG A 218 17.91 -13.30 -3.10
C ARG A 218 16.60 -14.05 -2.98
N VAL A 219 16.48 -14.91 -1.99
CA VAL A 219 15.28 -15.71 -1.74
C VAL A 219 14.65 -15.29 -0.42
N PHE A 220 13.38 -14.94 -0.48
CA PHE A 220 12.58 -14.57 0.68
C PHE A 220 11.48 -15.61 0.89
N LYS A 221 11.26 -16.01 2.14
CA LYS A 221 10.27 -17.02 2.52
C LYS A 221 9.16 -16.37 3.32
N PHE A 222 7.92 -16.68 2.94
CA PHE A 222 6.74 -16.14 3.61
C PHE A 222 5.79 -17.28 3.96
N LYS A 223 5.24 -17.21 5.15
CA LYS A 223 4.20 -18.12 5.63
C LYS A 223 2.94 -17.33 5.86
N VAL A 224 1.96 -17.53 5.02
CA VAL A 224 0.69 -16.80 5.03
C VAL A 224 -0.37 -17.66 5.73
N ARG A 225 -1.01 -17.12 6.78
CA ARG A 225 -1.98 -17.85 7.62
C ARG A 225 -3.22 -17.02 7.93
#